data_b4326f816ac68f4090aa38ba7d720174
#
_entry.id   b4326f816ac68f4090aa38ba7d720174
#
_cell.length_a   1.000
_cell.length_b   1.000
_cell.length_c   1.000
_cell.angle_alpha   90.00
_cell.angle_beta   90.00
_cell.angle_gamma   90.00
#
_symmetry.space_group_name_H-M   'P 1'
#
loop_
_entity.id
_entity.type
_entity.pdbx_description
1 polymer ?
#
loop_
_entity_poly.entity_id
_entity_poly.type
_entity_poly.pdbx_seq_one_letter_code
_entity_poly.pdbx_strand_id
1 'polypeptide(L)'
;FARMLFPNVDSADYIELVATTHGHEARLNLVTQTECKDGKIYRIRPPFLPKEIARFHSILTESSLSVTFTSSHEFLLTFNNRNRLTGGLYWKKLENNRVHLEWVVIRKKYQKIELSKRLMSDFFDRMNHDGIGIITVGFYAQKFFAKHGFKIEKQHGGMVKRLQTMG
;
A
#
# COMPACT_ATOMS: atom_id res chain seq x y z
N PHE A 1 8.51 18.84 2.92
CA PHE A 1 8.85 20.15 2.34
C PHE A 1 7.63 20.88 1.80
N ALA A 2 6.95 20.35 0.76
CA ALA A 2 5.75 20.99 0.21
C ALA A 2 4.66 21.17 1.28
N ARG A 3 4.54 20.22 2.19
CA ARG A 3 3.60 20.28 3.28
C ARG A 3 3.87 21.45 4.23
N MET A 4 5.12 21.80 4.44
CA MET A 4 5.48 22.94 5.30
C MET A 4 5.06 24.26 4.67
N LEU A 5 5.16 24.35 3.34
CA LEU A 5 4.76 25.54 2.60
C LEU A 5 3.25 25.64 2.40
N PHE A 6 2.57 24.50 2.30
CA PHE A 6 1.15 24.43 1.97
C PHE A 6 0.42 23.44 2.90
N PRO A 7 0.30 23.76 4.20
CA PRO A 7 -0.19 22.79 5.19
C PRO A 7 -1.66 22.38 4.99
N ASN A 8 -2.44 23.14 4.25
CA ASN A 8 -3.86 22.85 4.01
C ASN A 8 -4.14 22.30 2.62
N VAL A 9 -3.10 21.98 1.85
CA VAL A 9 -3.25 21.42 0.51
C VAL A 9 -3.73 19.97 0.62
N ASP A 10 -4.76 19.61 -0.14
CA ASP A 10 -5.24 18.23 -0.18
C ASP A 10 -4.30 17.34 -1.02
N SER A 11 -4.56 16.03 -1.04
CA SER A 11 -3.68 15.08 -1.71
C SER A 11 -3.55 15.32 -3.21
N ALA A 12 -4.63 15.75 -3.89
CA ALA A 12 -4.60 16.00 -5.33
C ALA A 12 -3.73 17.22 -5.64
N ASP A 13 -3.92 18.30 -4.90
CA ASP A 13 -3.13 19.52 -5.07
C ASP A 13 -1.66 19.26 -4.75
N TYR A 14 -1.39 18.42 -3.75
CA TYR A 14 -0.03 18.07 -3.40
C TYR A 14 0.64 17.26 -4.52
N ILE A 15 -0.06 16.34 -5.16
CA ILE A 15 0.46 15.57 -6.30
C ILE A 15 0.89 16.52 -7.41
N GLU A 16 0.07 17.49 -7.77
CA GLU A 16 0.39 18.49 -8.77
C GLU A 16 1.63 19.29 -8.39
N LEU A 17 1.68 19.76 -7.14
CA LEU A 17 2.79 20.57 -6.65
C LEU A 17 4.10 19.79 -6.67
N VAL A 18 4.09 18.55 -6.19
CA VAL A 18 5.28 17.70 -6.16
C VAL A 18 5.74 17.35 -7.57
N ALA A 19 4.81 17.04 -8.46
CA ALA A 19 5.13 16.72 -9.85
C ALA A 19 5.82 17.90 -10.53
N THR A 20 5.36 19.11 -10.29
CA THR A 20 5.96 20.33 -10.84
C THR A 20 7.36 20.58 -10.28
N THR A 21 7.55 20.33 -8.99
CA THR A 21 8.80 20.65 -8.27
C THR A 21 9.90 19.60 -8.49
N HIS A 22 9.55 18.32 -8.54
CA HIS A 22 10.50 17.19 -8.49
C HIS A 22 10.50 16.32 -9.73
N GLY A 23 9.92 16.77 -10.83
CA GLY A 23 9.81 15.96 -12.04
C GLY A 23 8.44 15.32 -12.15
N HIS A 24 7.64 15.91 -12.99
CA HIS A 24 6.23 15.58 -13.18
C HIS A 24 6.01 14.08 -13.43
N GLU A 25 6.70 13.52 -14.43
CA GLU A 25 6.52 12.13 -14.85
C GLU A 25 6.91 11.13 -13.76
N ALA A 26 8.02 11.39 -13.07
CA ALA A 26 8.50 10.49 -12.01
C ALA A 26 7.49 10.34 -10.87
N ARG A 27 6.78 11.41 -10.53
CA ARG A 27 5.78 11.37 -9.45
C ARG A 27 4.47 10.76 -9.90
N LEU A 28 4.03 11.07 -11.12
CA LEU A 28 2.79 10.49 -11.66
C LEU A 28 2.90 8.97 -11.81
N ASN A 29 4.09 8.45 -12.11
CA ASN A 29 4.32 7.02 -12.22
C ASN A 29 4.16 6.28 -10.90
N LEU A 30 4.11 6.99 -9.77
CA LEU A 30 3.84 6.39 -8.46
C LEU A 30 2.35 6.16 -8.21
N VAL A 31 1.48 6.72 -9.03
CA VAL A 31 0.03 6.67 -8.83
C VAL A 31 -0.59 5.68 -9.80
N THR A 32 -1.28 4.68 -9.26
CA THR A 32 -2.08 3.76 -10.05
C THR A 32 -3.55 4.16 -9.90
N GLN A 33 -4.25 4.33 -11.02
CA GLN A 33 -5.69 4.53 -11.01
C GLN A 33 -6.38 3.22 -11.35
N THR A 34 -7.44 2.88 -10.65
CA THR A 34 -8.19 1.65 -10.90
C THR A 34 -9.67 1.89 -10.70
N GLU A 35 -10.49 1.30 -11.58
CA GLU A 35 -11.93 1.29 -11.40
C GLU A 35 -12.33 0.05 -10.61
N CYS A 36 -13.12 0.24 -9.57
CA CYS A 36 -13.60 -0.85 -8.73
C CYS A 36 -15.03 -1.24 -9.10
N LYS A 37 -15.57 -2.26 -8.44
CA LYS A 37 -16.91 -2.79 -8.75
C LYS A 37 -18.04 -1.78 -8.60
N ASP A 38 -17.84 -0.77 -7.77
CA ASP A 38 -18.82 0.31 -7.59
C ASP A 38 -18.84 1.32 -8.74
N GLY A 39 -18.02 1.11 -9.76
CA GLY A 39 -17.91 2.02 -10.90
C GLY A 39 -17.11 3.28 -10.62
N LYS A 40 -16.52 3.39 -9.44
CA LYS A 40 -15.75 4.58 -9.06
C LYS A 40 -14.25 4.33 -9.24
N ILE A 41 -13.53 5.44 -9.47
CA ILE A 41 -12.07 5.40 -9.64
C ILE A 41 -11.41 5.59 -8.28
N TYR A 42 -10.43 4.73 -8.00
CA TYR A 42 -9.60 4.80 -6.80
C TYR A 42 -8.15 4.98 -7.22
N ARG A 43 -7.37 5.58 -6.34
CA ARG A 43 -5.93 5.76 -6.55
C ARG A 43 -5.17 4.94 -5.53
N ILE A 44 -4.11 4.30 -5.99
CA ILE A 44 -3.19 3.52 -5.17
C ILE A 44 -1.82 4.15 -5.33
N ARG A 45 -1.25 4.62 -4.22
CA ARG A 45 0.05 5.30 -4.26
C ARG A 45 0.73 5.28 -2.89
N PRO A 46 2.04 5.52 -2.85
CA PRO A 46 2.69 5.73 -1.56
C PRO A 46 2.22 7.05 -0.93
N PRO A 47 2.42 7.25 0.37
CA PRO A 47 2.07 8.51 0.99
C PRO A 47 2.95 9.65 0.45
N PHE A 48 2.36 10.81 0.24
CA PHE A 48 3.07 12.03 -0.13
C PHE A 48 3.15 13.02 1.03
N LEU A 49 2.31 12.84 2.05
CA LEU A 49 2.24 13.71 3.22
C LEU A 49 2.32 12.87 4.50
N PRO A 50 3.06 13.34 5.52
CA PRO A 50 3.09 12.64 6.81
C PRO A 50 1.71 12.45 7.44
N LYS A 51 0.78 13.38 7.22
CA LYS A 51 -0.59 13.23 7.74
C LYS A 51 -1.32 12.01 7.18
N GLU A 52 -0.93 11.53 6.00
CA GLU A 52 -1.53 10.34 5.39
C GLU A 52 -1.10 9.08 6.15
N ILE A 53 0.14 9.03 6.60
CA ILE A 53 0.64 7.94 7.44
C ILE A 53 -0.10 7.93 8.78
N ALA A 54 -0.27 9.11 9.39
CA ALA A 54 -1.01 9.24 10.64
C ALA A 54 -2.46 8.81 10.47
N ARG A 55 -3.08 9.18 9.36
CA ARG A 55 -4.45 8.76 9.05
C ARG A 55 -4.56 7.25 8.85
N PHE A 56 -3.58 6.66 8.17
CA PHE A 56 -3.53 5.21 8.00
C PHE A 56 -3.39 4.50 9.35
N HIS A 57 -2.55 5.04 10.25
CA HIS A 57 -2.43 4.52 11.61
C HIS A 57 -3.79 4.52 12.33
N SER A 58 -4.57 5.59 12.16
CA SER A 58 -5.91 5.67 12.74
C SER A 58 -6.84 4.59 12.19
N ILE A 59 -6.73 4.29 10.89
CA ILE A 59 -7.54 3.23 10.27
C ILE A 59 -7.18 1.86 10.85
N LEU A 60 -5.90 1.60 11.07
CA LEU A 60 -5.46 0.36 11.71
C LEU A 60 -6.00 0.26 13.14
N THR A 61 -5.97 1.35 13.88
CA THR A 61 -6.52 1.41 15.24
C THR A 61 -8.03 1.15 15.24
N GLU A 62 -8.77 1.73 14.28
CA GLU A 62 -10.21 1.46 14.11
C GLU A 62 -10.48 -0.03 13.89
N SER A 63 -9.54 -0.73 13.28
CA SER A 63 -9.63 -2.18 13.02
C SER A 63 -9.10 -3.02 14.19
N SER A 64 -8.92 -2.42 15.35
CA SER A 64 -8.44 -3.06 16.59
C SER A 64 -6.99 -3.58 16.47
N LEU A 65 -6.19 -2.96 15.61
CA LEU A 65 -4.78 -3.30 15.46
C LEU A 65 -3.93 -2.29 16.20
N SER A 66 -3.08 -2.79 17.11
CA SER A 66 -2.14 -1.96 17.85
C SER A 66 -0.78 -2.08 17.17
N VAL A 67 -0.40 -1.06 16.41
CA VAL A 67 0.82 -1.09 15.61
C VAL A 67 1.67 0.16 15.86
N THR A 68 2.97 0.02 15.68
CA THR A 68 3.92 1.13 15.73
C THR A 68 4.68 1.17 14.42
N PHE A 69 4.68 2.33 13.76
CA PHE A 69 5.46 2.52 12.54
C PHE A 69 6.88 2.95 12.88
N THR A 70 7.82 2.47 12.10
CA THR A 70 9.23 2.85 12.20
C THR A 70 9.70 3.43 10.88
N SER A 71 10.89 4.02 10.87
CA SER A 71 11.47 4.61 9.65
C SER A 71 11.77 3.56 8.58
N SER A 72 11.81 2.27 8.93
CA SER A 72 12.05 1.20 7.96
C SER A 72 10.76 0.72 7.28
N HIS A 73 9.60 1.15 7.72
CA HIS A 73 8.34 0.76 7.09
C HIS A 73 8.08 1.60 5.83
N GLU A 74 7.53 0.92 4.81
CA GLU A 74 7.07 1.54 3.59
C GLU A 74 5.58 1.27 3.43
N PHE A 75 4.89 2.13 2.70
CA PHE A 75 3.42 2.15 2.67
C PHE A 75 2.92 2.21 1.24
N LEU A 76 1.78 1.57 1.01
CA LEU A 76 1.00 1.72 -0.21
C LEU A 76 -0.45 1.94 0.22
N LEU A 77 -1.02 3.08 -0.15
CA LEU A 77 -2.30 3.55 0.36
C LEU A 77 -3.32 3.64 -0.76
N THR A 78 -4.60 3.49 -0.38
CA THR A 78 -5.71 3.63 -1.32
C THR A 78 -6.54 4.86 -0.98
N PHE A 79 -6.97 5.58 -2.02
CA PHE A 79 -7.75 6.81 -1.91
C PHE A 79 -8.96 6.74 -2.82
N ASN A 80 -10.09 7.31 -2.37
CA ASN A 80 -11.28 7.40 -3.21
C ASN A 80 -11.17 8.61 -4.16
N ASN A 81 -12.20 8.82 -4.97
CA ASN A 81 -12.24 9.91 -5.95
C ASN A 81 -12.33 11.31 -5.32
N ARG A 82 -12.45 11.39 -3.99
CA ARG A 82 -12.39 12.65 -3.23
C ARG A 82 -11.09 12.77 -2.44
N ASN A 83 -10.08 11.97 -2.79
CA ASN A 83 -8.77 11.94 -2.16
C ASN A 83 -8.81 11.60 -0.67
N ARG A 84 -9.81 10.84 -0.24
CA ARG A 84 -9.89 10.36 1.14
C ARG A 84 -9.30 8.96 1.23
N LEU A 85 -8.54 8.74 2.27
CA LEU A 85 -7.89 7.46 2.51
C LEU A 85 -8.93 6.39 2.82
N THR A 86 -8.90 5.28 2.07
CA THR A 86 -9.84 4.17 2.21
C THR A 86 -9.21 2.91 2.75
N GLY A 87 -7.89 2.84 2.77
CA GLY A 87 -7.15 1.69 3.27
C GLY A 87 -5.71 1.71 2.83
N GLY A 88 -5.05 0.58 2.92
CA GLY A 88 -3.68 0.46 2.51
C GLY A 88 -3.01 -0.77 3.10
N LEU A 89 -1.70 -0.84 2.87
CA LEU A 89 -0.84 -1.86 3.44
C LEU A 89 0.52 -1.25 3.76
N TYR A 90 1.29 -1.95 4.59
CA TYR A 90 2.65 -1.51 4.85
C TYR A 90 3.55 -2.72 5.10
N TRP A 91 4.82 -2.52 4.79
CA TRP A 91 5.81 -3.60 4.81
C TRP A 91 7.16 -3.05 5.23
N LYS A 92 8.11 -3.96 5.46
CA LYS A 92 9.51 -3.59 5.66
C LYS A 92 10.39 -4.49 4.80
N LYS A 93 11.52 -3.95 4.35
CA LYS A 93 12.49 -4.72 3.61
C LYS A 93 13.30 -5.60 4.54
N LEU A 94 13.55 -6.83 4.08
CA LEU A 94 14.44 -7.78 4.71
C LEU A 94 15.63 -8.01 3.79
N GLU A 95 16.59 -8.81 4.24
CA GLU A 95 17.74 -9.17 3.42
C GLU A 95 17.33 -10.09 2.25
N ASN A 96 18.21 -10.21 1.25
CA ASN A 96 18.06 -11.15 0.13
C ASN A 96 16.79 -10.91 -0.72
N ASN A 97 16.50 -9.65 -1.04
CA ASN A 97 15.37 -9.29 -1.89
C ASN A 97 14.04 -9.82 -1.37
N ARG A 98 13.87 -9.77 -0.04
CA ARG A 98 12.63 -10.15 0.62
C ARG A 98 11.98 -8.94 1.27
N VAL A 99 10.67 -8.98 1.39
CA VAL A 99 9.92 -8.02 2.20
C VAL A 99 8.96 -8.78 3.12
N HIS A 100 8.68 -8.19 4.26
CA HIS A 100 7.65 -8.70 5.16
C HIS A 100 6.46 -7.74 5.14
N LEU A 101 5.32 -8.23 4.66
CA LEU A 101 4.07 -7.49 4.63
C LEU A 101 3.46 -7.56 6.02
N GLU A 102 3.32 -6.40 6.67
CA GLU A 102 2.86 -6.34 8.06
C GLU A 102 1.34 -6.48 8.15
N TRP A 103 0.60 -5.55 7.57
CA TRP A 103 -0.87 -5.57 7.59
C TRP A 103 -1.44 -4.99 6.31
N VAL A 104 -2.62 -5.49 5.97
CA VAL A 104 -3.47 -4.96 4.89
C VAL A 104 -4.80 -4.63 5.51
N VAL A 105 -5.29 -3.42 5.31
CA VAL A 105 -6.59 -3.01 5.82
C VAL A 105 -7.33 -2.17 4.79
N ILE A 106 -8.61 -2.45 4.64
CA ILE A 106 -9.53 -1.64 3.86
C ILE A 106 -10.68 -1.26 4.80
N ARG A 107 -11.04 0.02 4.83
CA ARG A 107 -12.16 0.48 5.65
C ARG A 107 -13.43 -0.27 5.23
N LYS A 108 -14.26 -0.60 6.21
CA LYS A 108 -15.44 -1.46 6.02
C LYS A 108 -16.32 -1.05 4.84
N LYS A 109 -16.53 0.25 4.67
CA LYS A 109 -17.36 0.79 3.57
C LYS A 109 -16.86 0.38 2.18
N TYR A 110 -15.57 0.08 2.04
CA TYR A 110 -14.93 -0.17 0.76
C TYR A 110 -14.51 -1.64 0.56
N GLN A 111 -14.94 -2.55 1.43
CA GLN A 111 -14.44 -3.94 1.41
C GLN A 111 -15.07 -4.81 0.32
N LYS A 112 -16.28 -4.48 -0.15
CA LYS A 112 -17.01 -5.35 -1.10
C LYS A 112 -16.87 -4.94 -2.56
N ILE A 113 -15.95 -4.04 -2.87
CA ILE A 113 -15.80 -3.48 -4.21
C ILE A 113 -14.53 -3.94 -4.93
N GLU A 114 -13.88 -4.98 -4.42
CA GLU A 114 -12.61 -5.53 -4.92
C GLU A 114 -11.40 -4.60 -4.78
N LEU A 115 -11.49 -3.59 -3.91
CA LEU A 115 -10.38 -2.67 -3.70
C LEU A 115 -9.15 -3.38 -3.13
N SER A 116 -9.34 -4.31 -2.18
CA SER A 116 -8.23 -5.10 -1.63
C SER A 116 -7.52 -5.93 -2.70
N LYS A 117 -8.27 -6.49 -3.64
CA LYS A 117 -7.72 -7.25 -4.76
C LYS A 117 -6.85 -6.36 -5.64
N ARG A 118 -7.33 -5.14 -5.94
CA ARG A 118 -6.57 -4.17 -6.75
C ARG A 118 -5.32 -3.72 -6.02
N LEU A 119 -5.43 -3.46 -4.73
CA LEU A 119 -4.29 -3.07 -3.90
C LEU A 119 -3.21 -4.15 -3.88
N MET A 120 -3.60 -5.40 -3.66
CA MET A 120 -2.64 -6.51 -3.63
C MET A 120 -1.96 -6.71 -4.98
N SER A 121 -2.72 -6.64 -6.06
CA SER A 121 -2.17 -6.75 -7.41
C SER A 121 -1.13 -5.66 -7.68
N ASP A 122 -1.46 -4.42 -7.34
CA ASP A 122 -0.55 -3.29 -7.52
C ASP A 122 0.70 -3.42 -6.65
N PHE A 123 0.54 -3.89 -5.41
CA PHE A 123 1.66 -4.15 -4.52
C PHE A 123 2.62 -5.19 -5.13
N PHE A 124 2.09 -6.30 -5.64
CA PHE A 124 2.92 -7.33 -6.26
C PHE A 124 3.66 -6.80 -7.48
N ASP A 125 2.99 -6.00 -8.32
CA ASP A 125 3.62 -5.40 -9.49
C ASP A 125 4.79 -4.49 -9.09
N ARG A 126 4.60 -3.66 -8.07
CA ARG A 126 5.65 -2.77 -7.56
C ARG A 126 6.82 -3.55 -6.97
N MET A 127 6.53 -4.60 -6.20
CA MET A 127 7.58 -5.44 -5.61
C MET A 127 8.35 -6.18 -6.69
N ASN A 128 7.65 -6.71 -7.69
CA ASN A 128 8.30 -7.37 -8.81
C ASN A 128 9.20 -6.42 -9.59
N HIS A 129 8.73 -5.20 -9.84
CA HIS A 129 9.53 -4.15 -10.49
C HIS A 129 10.79 -3.80 -9.69
N ASP A 130 10.70 -3.81 -8.37
CA ASP A 130 11.82 -3.50 -7.48
C ASP A 130 12.78 -4.70 -7.27
N GLY A 131 12.53 -5.81 -7.95
CA GLY A 131 13.40 -7.00 -7.85
C GLY A 131 13.18 -7.84 -6.59
N ILE A 132 12.06 -7.66 -5.90
CA ILE A 132 11.72 -8.45 -4.73
C ILE A 132 11.29 -9.84 -5.19
N GLY A 133 11.92 -10.89 -4.63
CA GLY A 133 11.61 -12.26 -4.99
C GLY A 133 10.66 -12.97 -4.04
N ILE A 134 10.60 -12.55 -2.79
CA ILE A 134 9.81 -13.21 -1.76
C ILE A 134 9.10 -12.19 -0.90
N ILE A 135 7.79 -12.40 -0.70
CA ILE A 135 6.98 -11.64 0.24
C ILE A 135 6.52 -12.59 1.34
N THR A 136 6.78 -12.25 2.60
CA THR A 136 6.30 -13.01 3.75
C THR A 136 5.19 -12.27 4.47
N VAL A 137 4.28 -12.99 5.09
CA VAL A 137 3.25 -12.45 6.00
C VAL A 137 3.16 -13.32 7.23
N GLY A 138 2.66 -12.78 8.32
CA GLY A 138 2.40 -13.57 9.52
C GLY A 138 1.17 -14.49 9.36
N PHE A 139 0.89 -15.28 10.38
CA PHE A 139 -0.26 -16.21 10.37
C PHE A 139 -1.55 -15.47 10.74
N TYR A 140 -2.03 -14.61 9.86
CA TYR A 140 -3.34 -13.97 10.01
C TYR A 140 -4.02 -13.92 8.64
N ALA A 141 -5.35 -13.90 8.62
CA ALA A 141 -6.14 -13.83 7.40
C ALA A 141 -5.68 -14.83 6.33
N GLN A 142 -5.43 -16.09 6.74
CA GLN A 142 -4.82 -17.11 5.88
C GLN A 142 -5.61 -17.32 4.58
N LYS A 143 -6.94 -17.30 4.65
CA LYS A 143 -7.78 -17.46 3.44
C LYS A 143 -7.58 -16.33 2.45
N PHE A 144 -7.47 -15.11 2.95
CA PHE A 144 -7.23 -13.94 2.10
C PHE A 144 -5.88 -14.08 1.39
N PHE A 145 -4.83 -14.38 2.13
CA PHE A 145 -3.49 -14.50 1.53
C PHE A 145 -3.37 -15.72 0.62
N ALA A 146 -4.03 -16.82 0.94
CA ALA A 146 -4.03 -18.00 0.08
C ALA A 146 -4.63 -17.68 -1.30
N LYS A 147 -5.68 -16.86 -1.35
CA LYS A 147 -6.27 -16.42 -2.63
C LYS A 147 -5.30 -15.60 -3.47
N HIS A 148 -4.31 -14.98 -2.84
CA HIS A 148 -3.30 -14.17 -3.52
C HIS A 148 -2.00 -14.93 -3.76
N GLY A 149 -2.02 -16.25 -3.59
CA GLY A 149 -0.89 -17.11 -3.93
C GLY A 149 0.12 -17.33 -2.82
N PHE A 150 -0.21 -16.97 -1.58
CA PHE A 150 0.65 -17.24 -0.43
C PHE A 150 0.48 -18.68 0.04
N LYS A 151 1.57 -19.31 0.44
CA LYS A 151 1.59 -20.68 0.97
C LYS A 151 2.33 -20.69 2.30
N ILE A 152 1.95 -21.62 3.18
CA ILE A 152 2.63 -21.80 4.46
C ILE A 152 4.01 -22.38 4.23
N GLU A 153 5.04 -21.73 4.75
CA GLU A 153 6.42 -22.24 4.77
C GLU A 153 7.00 -22.07 6.17
N LYS A 154 7.24 -23.18 6.84
CA LYS A 154 7.70 -23.19 8.24
C LYS A 154 9.01 -22.43 8.44
N GLN A 155 9.94 -22.52 7.49
CA GLN A 155 11.24 -21.87 7.58
C GLN A 155 11.15 -20.34 7.61
N HIS A 156 10.05 -19.75 7.19
CA HIS A 156 9.85 -18.31 7.20
C HIS A 156 8.91 -17.84 8.31
N GLY A 157 8.42 -18.76 9.15
CA GLY A 157 7.56 -18.43 10.28
C GLY A 157 6.21 -17.86 9.89
N GLY A 158 5.71 -18.13 8.68
CA GLY A 158 4.45 -17.58 8.22
C GLY A 158 4.09 -18.09 6.84
N MET A 159 3.37 -17.26 6.09
CA MET A 159 3.00 -17.55 4.71
C MET A 159 3.93 -16.80 3.76
N VAL A 160 4.17 -17.38 2.59
CA VAL A 160 5.15 -16.87 1.64
C VAL A 160 4.55 -16.85 0.24
N LYS A 161 4.79 -15.75 -0.48
CA LYS A 161 4.55 -15.65 -1.90
C LYS A 161 5.86 -15.42 -2.62
N ARG A 162 6.15 -16.26 -3.60
CA ARG A 162 7.32 -16.08 -4.46
C ARG A 162 6.90 -15.35 -5.72
N LEU A 163 7.63 -14.28 -6.05
CA LEU A 163 7.38 -13.51 -7.24
C LEU A 163 8.24 -14.03 -8.37
N GLN A 164 7.69 -13.99 -9.60
CA GLN A 164 8.47 -14.31 -10.78
C GLN A 164 9.37 -13.13 -11.09
N THR A 165 10.67 -13.33 -10.92
CA THR A 165 11.62 -12.31 -11.33
C THR A 165 11.72 -12.36 -12.86
N MET A 166 11.58 -11.20 -13.49
CA MET A 166 11.91 -11.05 -14.90
C MET A 166 13.42 -11.16 -15.00
N GLY A 167 13.86 -12.34 -15.26
CA GLY A 167 15.27 -12.67 -15.30
C GLY A 167 15.94 -12.37 -16.58
#